data_0f8f37588fddeba1ef634cb1168ee1e9
#
_entry.id   0f8f37588fddeba1ef634cb1168ee1e9
#
_cell.length_a   1.000
_cell.length_b   1.000
_cell.length_c   1.000
_cell.angle_alpha   90.00
_cell.angle_beta   90.00
_cell.angle_gamma   90.00
#
_symmetry.space_group_name_H-M   'P 1'
#
loop_
_entity.id
_entity.type
_entity.pdbx_description
1 polymer ?
#
loop_
_entity_poly.entity_id
_entity_poly.type
_entity_poly.pdbx_seq_one_letter_code
_entity_poly.pdbx_strand_id
1 'polypeptide(L)'
;MCDCFIQLIRLAIIIKSPSIVTNLEFRSFCLEKFNFRWSQFDFKLYILGYFFHPQYRGKGFKIGIFRKVCHWAIELLVNSINGGKNSANQLVAQMADYRDFKKPYEFGFVNTYSVDSWWKMVEQKDNWIKELALLINSITPHNVGCERVFSVLGWMCDNCRSRLSIDRMQAMASLHAYYVTNASSELNYTYSGLSEQQFLAELGKSFSDSSFSDEEIENEEE
;
A
#
# COMPACT_ATOMS: atom_id res chain seq x y z
N MET A 1 -3.31 -0.53 1.81
CA MET A 1 -2.39 -0.49 0.64
C MET A 1 -1.18 0.40 0.87
N CYS A 2 -1.33 1.69 1.18
CA CYS A 2 -0.24 2.65 1.36
C CYS A 2 0.80 2.18 2.40
N ASP A 3 0.38 1.83 3.60
CA ASP A 3 1.30 1.40 4.67
C ASP A 3 2.09 0.15 4.29
N CYS A 4 1.45 -0.81 3.62
CA CYS A 4 2.13 -2.00 3.12
C CYS A 4 3.22 -1.63 2.10
N PHE A 5 2.92 -0.73 1.17
CA PHE A 5 3.89 -0.24 0.20
C PHE A 5 5.08 0.44 0.87
N ILE A 6 4.82 1.31 1.86
CA ILE A 6 5.88 1.99 2.63
C ILE A 6 6.76 0.99 3.36
N GLN A 7 6.18 -0.02 4.01
CA GLN A 7 6.96 -1.04 4.73
C GLN A 7 7.80 -1.90 3.76
N LEU A 8 7.30 -2.21 2.58
CA LEU A 8 8.08 -2.91 1.54
C LEU A 8 9.27 -2.07 1.07
N ILE A 9 9.09 -0.78 0.86
CA ILE A 9 10.20 0.13 0.49
C ILE A 9 11.22 0.21 1.63
N ARG A 10 10.78 0.36 2.88
CA ARG A 10 11.67 0.37 4.05
C ARG A 10 12.48 -0.92 4.14
N LEU A 11 11.86 -2.07 3.92
CA LEU A 11 12.54 -3.36 3.90
C LEU A 11 13.61 -3.41 2.80
N ALA A 12 13.30 -2.93 1.59
CA ALA A 12 14.26 -2.86 0.50
C ALA A 12 15.48 -1.98 0.86
N ILE A 13 15.26 -0.85 1.50
CA ILE A 13 16.32 0.06 1.96
C ILE A 13 17.23 -0.65 2.99
N ILE A 14 16.63 -1.33 3.97
CA ILE A 14 17.36 -2.07 5.00
C ILE A 14 18.25 -3.15 4.38
N ILE A 15 17.69 -3.95 3.47
CA ILE A 15 18.45 -5.02 2.79
C ILE A 15 19.59 -4.45 1.95
N LYS A 16 19.38 -3.31 1.27
CA LYS A 16 20.40 -2.64 0.45
C LYS A 16 21.50 -1.97 1.28
N SER A 17 21.25 -1.66 2.55
CA SER A 17 22.20 -0.92 3.39
C SER A 17 23.37 -1.81 3.88
N PRO A 18 24.62 -1.52 3.48
CA PRO A 18 25.80 -2.26 3.96
C PRO A 18 26.05 -2.10 5.46
N SER A 19 25.60 -1.02 6.05
CA SER A 19 25.78 -0.73 7.48
C SER A 19 24.87 -1.57 8.37
N ILE A 20 23.74 -2.07 7.82
CA ILE A 20 22.76 -2.86 8.57
C ILE A 20 22.96 -4.34 8.29
N VAL A 21 23.12 -4.72 7.01
CA VAL A 21 23.36 -6.10 6.59
C VAL A 21 24.82 -6.22 6.13
N THR A 22 25.71 -6.54 7.06
CA THR A 22 27.16 -6.59 6.83
C THR A 22 27.60 -7.83 6.06
N ASN A 23 26.91 -8.97 6.21
CA ASN A 23 27.23 -10.19 5.48
C ASN A 23 26.78 -10.06 4.02
N LEU A 24 27.73 -10.06 3.09
CA LEU A 24 27.51 -9.88 1.65
C LEU A 24 26.69 -11.01 1.02
N GLU A 25 26.96 -12.26 1.39
CA GLU A 25 26.24 -13.43 0.85
C GLU A 25 24.78 -13.42 1.29
N PHE A 26 24.55 -13.18 2.59
CA PHE A 26 23.20 -13.07 3.14
C PHE A 26 22.43 -11.89 2.51
N ARG A 27 23.08 -10.75 2.31
CA ARG A 27 22.48 -9.58 1.64
C ARG A 27 22.09 -9.90 0.21
N SER A 28 22.99 -10.53 -0.55
CA SER A 28 22.71 -10.95 -1.93
C SER A 28 21.54 -11.91 -2.02
N PHE A 29 21.50 -12.91 -1.13
CA PHE A 29 20.38 -13.83 -1.02
C PHE A 29 19.06 -13.10 -0.71
N CYS A 30 19.06 -12.19 0.28
CA CYS A 30 17.88 -11.41 0.62
C CYS A 30 17.40 -10.54 -0.54
N LEU A 31 18.31 -9.90 -1.28
CA LEU A 31 17.98 -9.09 -2.45
C LEU A 31 17.36 -9.93 -3.56
N GLU A 32 17.94 -11.10 -3.85
CA GLU A 32 17.38 -12.03 -4.83
C GLU A 32 15.95 -12.43 -4.48
N LYS A 33 15.72 -12.86 -3.24
CA LYS A 33 14.39 -13.27 -2.77
C LYS A 33 13.41 -12.11 -2.73
N PHE A 34 13.86 -10.93 -2.32
CA PHE A 34 13.04 -9.72 -2.34
C PHE A 34 12.62 -9.36 -3.76
N ASN A 35 13.57 -9.30 -4.70
CA ASN A 35 13.29 -8.96 -6.10
C ASN A 35 12.36 -9.98 -6.76
N PHE A 36 12.57 -11.28 -6.49
CA PHE A 36 11.66 -12.32 -6.96
C PHE A 36 10.24 -12.13 -6.45
N ARG A 37 10.06 -11.83 -5.16
CA ARG A 37 8.73 -11.54 -4.61
C ARG A 37 8.18 -10.23 -5.13
N TRP A 38 9.03 -9.22 -5.25
CA TRP A 38 8.66 -7.93 -5.78
C TRP A 38 8.09 -8.03 -7.20
N SER A 39 8.67 -8.83 -8.09
CA SER A 39 8.17 -9.04 -9.45
C SER A 39 6.80 -9.74 -9.54
N GLN A 40 6.31 -10.32 -8.44
CA GLN A 40 5.00 -10.97 -8.37
C GLN A 40 3.88 -10.05 -7.89
N PHE A 41 4.19 -8.83 -7.45
CA PHE A 41 3.20 -7.89 -6.95
C PHE A 41 2.57 -7.07 -8.08
N ASP A 42 1.27 -6.86 -8.01
CA ASP A 42 0.60 -5.82 -8.80
C ASP A 42 0.85 -4.45 -8.14
N PHE A 43 1.87 -3.75 -8.63
CA PHE A 43 2.26 -2.45 -8.09
C PHE A 43 1.25 -1.35 -8.33
N LYS A 44 0.42 -1.46 -9.35
CA LYS A 44 -0.53 -0.41 -9.74
C LYS A 44 -1.36 0.03 -8.52
N LEU A 45 -1.98 -0.93 -7.84
CA LEU A 45 -2.83 -0.63 -6.67
C LEU A 45 -2.05 -0.06 -5.48
N TYR A 46 -0.82 -0.51 -5.24
CA TYR A 46 0.01 0.00 -4.15
C TYR A 46 0.48 1.42 -4.40
N ILE A 47 0.90 1.73 -5.63
CA ILE A 47 1.30 3.08 -6.04
C ILE A 47 0.10 4.03 -6.02
N LEU A 48 -1.08 3.59 -6.48
CA LEU A 48 -2.31 4.35 -6.36
C LEU A 48 -2.67 4.60 -4.89
N GLY A 49 -2.56 3.59 -4.03
CA GLY A 49 -2.77 3.74 -2.59
C GLY A 49 -1.81 4.75 -1.94
N TYR A 50 -0.55 4.76 -2.36
CA TYR A 50 0.43 5.75 -1.92
C TYR A 50 0.09 7.17 -2.45
N PHE A 51 -0.32 7.29 -3.70
CA PHE A 51 -0.74 8.55 -4.29
C PHE A 51 -2.00 9.12 -3.61
N PHE A 52 -3.00 8.28 -3.35
CA PHE A 52 -4.25 8.72 -2.72
C PHE A 52 -4.15 8.91 -1.21
N HIS A 53 -3.02 8.59 -0.59
CA HIS A 53 -2.81 8.91 0.81
C HIS A 53 -2.51 10.40 0.99
N PRO A 54 -3.31 11.16 1.77
CA PRO A 54 -3.24 12.62 1.81
C PRO A 54 -1.91 13.19 2.33
N GLN A 55 -1.16 12.40 3.09
CA GLN A 55 0.16 12.77 3.59
C GLN A 55 1.22 12.74 2.47
N TYR A 56 1.12 11.78 1.55
CA TYR A 56 2.17 11.53 0.57
C TYR A 56 1.88 12.14 -0.80
N ARG A 57 0.66 11.99 -1.34
CA ARG A 57 0.21 12.57 -2.62
C ARG A 57 1.20 12.35 -3.78
N GLY A 58 1.89 11.20 -3.76
CA GLY A 58 2.92 10.89 -4.75
C GLY A 58 4.24 11.64 -4.54
N LYS A 59 4.54 12.16 -3.35
CA LYS A 59 5.85 12.72 -3.01
C LYS A 59 6.96 11.72 -3.35
N GLY A 60 8.03 12.18 -4.01
CA GLY A 60 9.14 11.33 -4.43
C GLY A 60 8.96 10.65 -5.78
N PHE A 61 7.81 10.79 -6.44
CA PHE A 61 7.64 10.29 -7.80
C PHE A 61 8.58 11.00 -8.77
N LYS A 62 9.25 10.22 -9.60
CA LYS A 62 10.05 10.75 -10.72
C LYS A 62 9.16 11.34 -11.80
N ILE A 63 9.79 12.17 -12.66
CA ILE A 63 9.15 12.72 -13.86
C ILE A 63 8.59 11.56 -14.70
N GLY A 64 7.34 11.67 -15.15
CA GLY A 64 6.65 10.65 -15.93
C GLY A 64 5.81 9.66 -15.14
N ILE A 65 6.14 9.37 -13.88
CA ILE A 65 5.35 8.43 -13.05
C ILE A 65 3.92 8.93 -12.83
N PHE A 66 3.71 10.23 -12.64
CA PHE A 66 2.37 10.79 -12.46
C PHE A 66 1.45 10.47 -13.64
N ARG A 67 1.97 10.50 -14.87
CA ARG A 67 1.18 10.13 -16.08
C ARG A 67 0.74 8.67 -16.01
N LYS A 68 1.64 7.75 -15.62
CA LYS A 68 1.31 6.33 -15.43
C LYS A 68 0.25 6.14 -14.32
N VAL A 69 0.38 6.86 -13.22
CA VAL A 69 -0.60 6.84 -12.12
C VAL A 69 -1.98 7.30 -12.57
N CYS A 70 -2.06 8.35 -13.39
CA CYS A 70 -3.32 8.79 -13.99
C CYS A 70 -3.93 7.72 -14.90
N HIS A 71 -3.11 7.06 -15.72
CA HIS A 71 -3.58 5.98 -16.59
C HIS A 71 -4.17 4.81 -15.79
N TRP A 72 -3.46 4.32 -14.78
CA TRP A 72 -3.96 3.26 -13.90
C TRP A 72 -5.22 3.65 -13.11
N ALA A 73 -5.32 4.91 -12.73
CA ALA A 73 -6.53 5.43 -12.07
C ALA A 73 -7.74 5.44 -13.03
N ILE A 74 -7.53 5.79 -14.30
CA ILE A 74 -8.57 5.73 -15.35
C ILE A 74 -8.99 4.29 -15.60
N GLU A 75 -8.03 3.36 -15.74
CA GLU A 75 -8.30 1.93 -15.91
C GLU A 75 -9.17 1.40 -14.75
N LEU A 76 -8.82 1.74 -13.52
CA LEU A 76 -9.58 1.36 -12.33
C LEU A 76 -10.98 2.00 -12.31
N LEU A 77 -11.11 3.28 -12.70
CA LEU A 77 -12.38 3.98 -12.79
C LEU A 77 -13.34 3.29 -13.77
N VAL A 78 -12.84 2.97 -14.96
CA VAL A 78 -13.64 2.31 -15.99
C VAL A 78 -14.08 0.92 -15.55
N ASN A 79 -13.16 0.14 -14.99
CA ASN A 79 -13.42 -1.25 -14.64
C ASN A 79 -14.27 -1.43 -13.37
N SER A 80 -14.16 -0.52 -12.40
CA SER A 80 -14.80 -0.69 -11.09
C SER A 80 -16.01 0.20 -10.85
N ILE A 81 -16.07 1.37 -11.49
CA ILE A 81 -17.11 2.38 -11.23
C ILE A 81 -17.96 2.66 -12.50
N ASN A 82 -17.70 1.96 -13.61
CA ASN A 82 -18.32 2.18 -14.91
C ASN A 82 -18.18 3.64 -15.41
N GLY A 83 -17.03 4.25 -15.14
CA GLY A 83 -16.73 5.63 -15.55
C GLY A 83 -16.65 5.76 -17.07
N GLY A 84 -17.28 6.81 -17.61
CA GLY A 84 -17.21 7.16 -19.01
C GLY A 84 -16.00 8.09 -19.33
N LYS A 85 -15.83 8.43 -20.62
CA LYS A 85 -14.76 9.32 -21.09
C LYS A 85 -14.74 10.68 -20.38
N ASN A 86 -15.90 11.25 -20.07
CA ASN A 86 -16.00 12.54 -19.36
C ASN A 86 -15.51 12.40 -17.91
N SER A 87 -15.85 11.31 -17.22
CA SER A 87 -15.41 11.02 -15.86
C SER A 87 -13.89 10.84 -15.81
N ALA A 88 -13.29 10.20 -16.82
CA ALA A 88 -11.83 10.03 -16.93
C ALA A 88 -11.10 11.38 -17.04
N ASN A 89 -11.59 12.30 -17.87
CA ASN A 89 -11.00 13.64 -17.99
C ASN A 89 -11.12 14.44 -16.69
N GLN A 90 -12.28 14.36 -16.03
CA GLN A 90 -12.50 15.00 -14.73
C GLN A 90 -11.56 14.40 -13.65
N LEU A 91 -11.40 13.07 -13.63
CA LEU A 91 -10.49 12.40 -12.71
C LEU A 91 -9.06 12.93 -12.85
N VAL A 92 -8.54 13.03 -14.08
CA VAL A 92 -7.17 13.54 -14.31
C VAL A 92 -7.00 14.96 -13.79
N ALA A 93 -7.98 15.83 -14.03
CA ALA A 93 -7.97 17.19 -13.50
C ALA A 93 -7.98 17.20 -11.97
N GLN A 94 -8.86 16.40 -11.34
CA GLN A 94 -8.93 16.24 -9.89
C GLN A 94 -7.63 15.70 -9.30
N MET A 95 -6.98 14.74 -9.97
CA MET A 95 -5.68 14.20 -9.55
C MET A 95 -4.56 15.25 -9.60
N ALA A 96 -4.56 16.11 -10.61
CA ALA A 96 -3.62 17.23 -10.69
C ALA A 96 -3.86 18.26 -9.57
N ASP A 97 -5.11 18.64 -9.35
CA ASP A 97 -5.47 19.58 -8.28
C ASP A 97 -5.15 19.01 -6.88
N TYR A 98 -5.40 17.71 -6.67
CA TYR A 98 -5.05 17.01 -5.44
C TYR A 98 -3.54 17.00 -5.18
N ARG A 99 -2.74 16.65 -6.19
CA ARG A 99 -1.28 16.68 -6.10
C ARG A 99 -0.75 18.06 -5.75
N ASP A 100 -1.32 19.09 -6.37
CA ASP A 100 -0.87 20.47 -6.28
C ASP A 100 -1.52 21.24 -5.10
N PHE A 101 -2.22 20.55 -4.19
CA PHE A 101 -2.88 21.13 -3.01
C PHE A 101 -3.89 22.25 -3.34
N LYS A 102 -4.53 22.18 -4.51
CA LYS A 102 -5.59 23.13 -4.88
C LYS A 102 -6.92 22.74 -4.26
N LYS A 103 -7.85 23.69 -4.23
CA LYS A 103 -9.22 23.45 -3.76
C LYS A 103 -9.89 22.36 -4.58
N PRO A 104 -10.64 21.47 -3.95
CA PRO A 104 -10.99 21.40 -2.51
C PRO A 104 -10.01 20.57 -1.67
N TYR A 105 -8.78 20.28 -2.12
CA TYR A 105 -7.81 19.38 -1.49
C TYR A 105 -6.70 20.11 -0.73
N GLU A 106 -6.84 21.42 -0.44
CA GLU A 106 -5.81 22.27 0.14
C GLU A 106 -5.46 21.95 1.61
N PHE A 107 -6.35 21.30 2.34
CA PHE A 107 -6.11 21.04 3.75
C PHE A 107 -5.14 19.86 3.97
N GLY A 108 -4.27 20.06 4.97
CA GLY A 108 -3.25 19.09 5.33
C GLY A 108 -3.82 17.83 5.99
N PHE A 109 -3.05 16.75 5.95
CA PHE A 109 -3.34 15.54 6.68
C PHE A 109 -2.74 15.62 8.08
N VAL A 110 -3.53 15.28 9.09
CA VAL A 110 -3.10 15.19 10.50
C VAL A 110 -3.28 13.74 10.93
N ASN A 111 -2.30 13.18 11.62
CA ASN A 111 -2.30 11.77 12.03
C ASN A 111 -3.47 11.36 12.97
N THR A 112 -4.22 12.32 13.49
CA THR A 112 -5.46 12.06 14.25
C THR A 112 -6.62 11.63 13.36
N TYR A 113 -6.56 11.92 12.06
CA TYR A 113 -7.59 11.52 11.11
C TYR A 113 -7.23 10.18 10.47
N SER A 114 -8.24 9.33 10.24
CA SER A 114 -8.08 8.24 9.29
C SER A 114 -8.06 8.79 7.86
N VAL A 115 -7.41 8.07 6.94
CA VAL A 115 -7.40 8.42 5.51
C VAL A 115 -8.83 8.54 4.96
N ASP A 116 -9.71 7.64 5.37
CA ASP A 116 -11.13 7.65 4.97
C ASP A 116 -11.86 8.88 5.52
N SER A 117 -11.59 9.27 6.77
CA SER A 117 -12.19 10.47 7.36
C SER A 117 -11.74 11.73 6.62
N TRP A 118 -10.47 11.80 6.23
CA TRP A 118 -9.94 12.89 5.43
C TRP A 118 -10.64 12.99 4.08
N TRP A 119 -10.79 11.88 3.35
CA TRP A 119 -11.50 11.87 2.06
C TRP A 119 -12.97 12.21 2.19
N LYS A 120 -13.62 11.83 3.29
CA LYS A 120 -15.02 12.20 3.56
C LYS A 120 -15.23 13.70 3.75
N MET A 121 -14.23 14.42 4.30
CA MET A 121 -14.28 15.87 4.44
C MET A 121 -14.18 16.64 3.12
N VAL A 122 -13.68 16.01 2.05
CA VAL A 122 -13.64 16.65 0.73
C VAL A 122 -15.05 16.70 0.14
N GLU A 123 -15.58 17.90 0.05
CA GLU A 123 -16.91 18.18 -0.51
C GLU A 123 -16.78 18.69 -1.94
N GLN A 124 -17.11 17.87 -2.90
CA GLN A 124 -17.15 18.22 -4.31
C GLN A 124 -18.17 17.34 -5.03
N LYS A 125 -18.97 17.92 -5.93
CA LYS A 125 -19.83 17.15 -6.82
C LYS A 125 -18.97 16.35 -7.81
N ASP A 126 -19.39 15.13 -8.12
CA ASP A 126 -18.70 14.22 -9.06
C ASP A 126 -17.21 14.06 -8.72
N ASN A 127 -16.90 13.70 -7.46
CA ASN A 127 -15.54 13.56 -6.94
C ASN A 127 -15.00 12.15 -7.18
N TRP A 128 -14.58 11.88 -8.42
CA TRP A 128 -14.09 10.57 -8.86
C TRP A 128 -12.82 10.12 -8.12
N ILE A 129 -11.92 11.05 -7.81
CA ILE A 129 -10.71 10.71 -7.04
C ILE A 129 -11.06 10.25 -5.63
N LYS A 130 -12.07 10.85 -4.97
CA LYS A 130 -12.55 10.42 -3.66
C LYS A 130 -13.11 9.00 -3.70
N GLU A 131 -13.92 8.69 -4.69
CA GLU A 131 -14.50 7.34 -4.86
C GLU A 131 -13.41 6.29 -5.05
N LEU A 132 -12.42 6.57 -5.91
CA LEU A 132 -11.27 5.68 -6.11
C LEU A 132 -10.41 5.56 -4.87
N ALA A 133 -10.16 6.65 -4.15
CA ALA A 133 -9.37 6.62 -2.92
C ALA A 133 -10.03 5.76 -1.84
N LEU A 134 -11.34 5.91 -1.65
CA LEU A 134 -12.10 5.09 -0.70
C LEU A 134 -12.15 3.62 -1.14
N LEU A 135 -12.31 3.34 -2.43
CA LEU A 135 -12.26 1.99 -2.98
C LEU A 135 -10.91 1.33 -2.68
N ILE A 136 -9.79 1.99 -3.00
CA ILE A 136 -8.45 1.44 -2.75
C ILE A 136 -8.17 1.26 -1.26
N ASN A 137 -8.62 2.17 -0.41
CA ASN A 137 -8.44 2.05 1.04
C ASN A 137 -9.26 0.90 1.64
N SER A 138 -10.36 0.50 1.01
CA SER A 138 -11.15 -0.66 1.45
C SER A 138 -10.49 -2.00 1.12
N ILE A 139 -9.50 -2.04 0.22
CA ILE A 139 -8.83 -3.26 -0.19
C ILE A 139 -7.83 -3.70 0.88
N THR A 140 -8.00 -4.92 1.39
CA THR A 140 -7.01 -5.56 2.27
C THR A 140 -5.83 -6.05 1.43
N PRO A 141 -4.60 -5.60 1.69
CA PRO A 141 -3.45 -5.85 0.80
C PRO A 141 -2.95 -7.30 0.82
N HIS A 142 -3.37 -8.11 1.79
CA HIS A 142 -2.94 -9.49 1.94
C HIS A 142 -3.93 -10.31 2.76
N ASN A 143 -3.85 -11.62 2.61
CA ASN A 143 -4.69 -12.59 3.33
C ASN A 143 -4.00 -13.20 4.57
N VAL A 144 -2.85 -12.67 4.96
CA VAL A 144 -2.03 -13.22 6.06
C VAL A 144 -2.79 -13.26 7.40
N GLY A 145 -3.68 -12.30 7.62
CA GLY A 145 -4.55 -12.30 8.80
C GLY A 145 -5.43 -13.55 8.87
N CYS A 146 -6.08 -13.91 7.78
CA CYS A 146 -6.91 -15.11 7.68
C CYS A 146 -6.06 -16.39 7.80
N GLU A 147 -4.91 -16.45 7.13
CA GLU A 147 -4.00 -17.59 7.19
C GLU A 147 -3.48 -17.83 8.62
N ARG A 148 -3.15 -16.76 9.34
CA ARG A 148 -2.75 -16.86 10.76
C ARG A 148 -3.89 -17.37 11.63
N VAL A 149 -5.11 -16.88 11.43
CA VAL A 149 -6.28 -17.37 12.18
C VAL A 149 -6.49 -18.85 11.90
N PHE A 150 -6.45 -19.28 10.64
CA PHE A 150 -6.61 -20.70 10.30
C PHE A 150 -5.48 -21.57 10.85
N SER A 151 -4.23 -21.09 10.86
CA SER A 151 -3.12 -21.80 11.47
C SER A 151 -3.30 -21.98 12.98
N VAL A 152 -3.73 -20.93 13.67
CA VAL A 152 -4.02 -20.98 15.12
C VAL A 152 -5.21 -21.88 15.41
N LEU A 153 -6.28 -21.79 14.63
CA LEU A 153 -7.44 -22.66 14.76
C LEU A 153 -7.08 -24.12 14.49
N GLY A 154 -6.29 -24.40 13.46
CA GLY A 154 -5.79 -25.75 13.17
C GLY A 154 -4.99 -26.33 14.33
N TRP A 155 -4.09 -25.54 14.94
CA TRP A 155 -3.37 -25.95 16.14
C TRP A 155 -4.28 -26.18 17.35
N MET A 156 -5.33 -25.36 17.52
CA MET A 156 -6.32 -25.54 18.58
C MET A 156 -7.22 -26.76 18.36
N CYS A 157 -7.46 -27.15 17.10
CA CYS A 157 -8.29 -28.28 16.71
C CYS A 157 -7.53 -29.58 16.52
N ASP A 158 -6.28 -29.67 16.94
CA ASP A 158 -5.47 -30.88 16.83
C ASP A 158 -6.14 -32.08 17.57
N ASN A 159 -5.85 -33.30 17.11
CA ASN A 159 -6.45 -34.54 17.55
C ASN A 159 -6.48 -34.74 19.09
N CYS A 160 -5.55 -34.09 19.80
CA CYS A 160 -5.52 -34.08 21.25
C CYS A 160 -6.61 -33.21 21.93
N ARG A 161 -7.34 -32.40 21.17
CA ARG A 161 -8.31 -31.42 21.68
C ARG A 161 -9.70 -31.54 21.03
N SER A 162 -10.09 -32.75 20.66
CA SER A 162 -11.35 -33.05 19.94
C SER A 162 -12.65 -32.66 20.69
N ARG A 163 -12.55 -32.25 21.98
CA ARG A 163 -13.70 -31.84 22.81
C ARG A 163 -13.83 -30.33 22.97
N LEU A 164 -13.10 -29.51 22.20
CA LEU A 164 -13.20 -28.06 22.29
C LEU A 164 -14.48 -27.60 21.56
N SER A 165 -15.38 -26.90 22.28
CA SER A 165 -16.56 -26.31 21.63
C SER A 165 -16.17 -25.12 20.74
N ILE A 166 -16.97 -24.85 19.71
CA ILE A 166 -16.75 -23.74 18.77
C ILE A 166 -16.64 -22.41 19.53
N ASP A 167 -17.49 -22.17 20.51
CA ASP A 167 -17.51 -20.92 21.30
C ASP A 167 -16.19 -20.73 22.07
N ARG A 168 -15.66 -21.80 22.68
CA ARG A 168 -14.35 -21.74 23.37
C ARG A 168 -13.21 -21.50 22.40
N MET A 169 -13.25 -22.14 21.24
CA MET A 169 -12.26 -21.96 20.18
C MET A 169 -12.26 -20.51 19.66
N GLN A 170 -13.43 -19.93 19.45
CA GLN A 170 -13.58 -18.54 19.05
C GLN A 170 -13.04 -17.58 20.13
N ALA A 171 -13.36 -17.80 21.39
CA ALA A 171 -12.85 -17.00 22.50
C ALA A 171 -11.32 -17.06 22.62
N MET A 172 -10.73 -18.25 22.48
CA MET A 172 -9.27 -18.45 22.51
C MET A 172 -8.60 -17.78 21.30
N ALA A 173 -9.18 -17.90 20.10
CA ALA A 173 -8.66 -17.25 18.90
C ALA A 173 -8.72 -15.72 19.01
N SER A 174 -9.79 -15.18 19.58
CA SER A 174 -9.95 -13.75 19.82
C SER A 174 -8.93 -13.21 20.81
N LEU A 175 -8.68 -13.94 21.92
CA LEU A 175 -7.65 -13.60 22.89
C LEU A 175 -6.25 -13.66 22.26
N HIS A 176 -5.95 -14.70 21.50
CA HIS A 176 -4.67 -14.83 20.80
C HIS A 176 -4.48 -13.66 19.81
N ALA A 177 -5.49 -13.34 19.01
CA ALA A 177 -5.43 -12.21 18.07
C ALA A 177 -5.20 -10.87 18.79
N TYR A 178 -5.88 -10.65 19.92
CA TYR A 178 -5.69 -9.46 20.75
C TYR A 178 -4.23 -9.32 21.23
N TYR A 179 -3.66 -10.36 21.82
CA TYR A 179 -2.28 -10.32 22.32
C TYR A 179 -1.26 -10.17 21.18
N VAL A 180 -1.44 -10.85 20.06
CA VAL A 180 -0.53 -10.72 18.91
C VAL A 180 -0.60 -9.31 18.30
N THR A 181 -1.80 -8.71 18.24
CA THR A 181 -1.97 -7.36 17.69
C THR A 181 -1.34 -6.30 18.60
N ASN A 182 -1.44 -6.47 19.92
CA ASN A 182 -0.90 -5.52 20.89
C ASN A 182 0.59 -5.72 21.17
N ALA A 183 1.15 -6.90 20.90
CA ALA A 183 2.58 -7.18 21.08
C ALA A 183 3.49 -6.22 20.29
N SER A 184 3.06 -5.72 19.13
CA SER A 184 3.83 -4.77 18.33
C SER A 184 3.99 -3.41 19.01
N SER A 185 3.04 -2.99 19.83
CA SER A 185 3.12 -1.74 20.59
C SER A 185 4.01 -1.86 21.82
N GLU A 186 4.12 -3.07 22.38
CA GLU A 186 4.94 -3.37 23.55
C GLU A 186 6.41 -3.64 23.20
N LEU A 187 6.68 -4.20 22.02
CA LEU A 187 8.02 -4.69 21.64
C LEU A 187 8.86 -3.71 20.84
N ASN A 188 8.33 -2.55 20.44
CA ASN A 188 9.06 -1.48 19.69
C ASN A 188 9.91 -1.98 18.50
N TYR A 189 9.46 -3.01 17.78
CA TYR A 189 10.18 -3.62 16.67
C TYR A 189 10.14 -2.81 15.37
N THR A 190 9.63 -1.59 15.38
CA THR A 190 9.66 -0.72 14.21
C THR A 190 11.01 -0.02 14.11
N TYR A 191 11.75 -0.30 13.04
CA TYR A 191 12.95 0.45 12.70
C TYR A 191 12.57 1.92 12.45
N SER A 192 12.78 2.76 13.48
CA SER A 192 12.42 4.19 13.49
C SER A 192 13.54 5.09 12.93
N GLY A 193 14.63 4.51 12.40
CA GLY A 193 15.85 5.24 12.09
C GLY A 193 15.94 5.92 10.71
N LEU A 194 14.92 5.78 9.85
CA LEU A 194 14.92 6.47 8.55
C LEU A 194 14.20 7.82 8.66
N SER A 195 14.91 8.90 8.36
CA SER A 195 14.28 10.21 8.19
C SER A 195 13.35 10.20 6.97
N GLU A 196 12.31 11.07 6.97
CA GLU A 196 11.38 11.21 5.83
C GLU A 196 12.13 11.52 4.53
N GLN A 197 13.20 12.32 4.60
CA GLN A 197 14.03 12.67 3.44
C GLN A 197 14.79 11.47 2.87
N GLN A 198 15.35 10.62 3.73
CA GLN A 198 16.03 9.40 3.31
C GLN A 198 15.05 8.41 2.69
N PHE A 199 13.85 8.28 3.27
CA PHE A 199 12.78 7.46 2.72
C PHE A 199 12.36 7.92 1.31
N LEU A 200 12.12 9.22 1.12
CA LEU A 200 11.70 9.79 -0.17
C LEU A 200 12.81 9.67 -1.24
N ALA A 201 14.08 9.84 -0.86
CA ALA A 201 15.21 9.67 -1.77
C ALA A 201 15.33 8.22 -2.28
N GLU A 202 15.19 7.22 -1.39
CA GLU A 202 15.24 5.82 -1.77
C GLU A 202 13.98 5.37 -2.53
N LEU A 203 12.82 5.91 -2.19
CA LEU A 203 11.60 5.71 -2.97
C LEU A 203 11.82 6.13 -4.44
N GLY A 204 12.42 7.30 -4.66
CA GLY A 204 12.76 7.79 -5.99
C GLY A 204 13.72 6.86 -6.76
N LYS A 205 14.67 6.20 -6.07
CA LYS A 205 15.57 5.20 -6.68
C LYS A 205 14.83 3.90 -7.02
N SER A 206 13.95 3.44 -6.14
CA SER A 206 13.19 2.19 -6.34
C SER A 206 12.29 2.24 -7.57
N PHE A 207 11.77 3.41 -7.94
CA PHE A 207 11.00 3.60 -9.17
C PHE A 207 11.88 3.62 -10.45
N SER A 208 13.22 3.79 -10.31
CA SER A 208 14.12 3.77 -11.46
C SER A 208 14.63 2.38 -11.81
N ASP A 209 14.74 1.52 -10.79
CA ASP A 209 15.27 0.16 -10.94
C ASP A 209 14.18 -0.86 -11.34
N SER A 210 12.90 -0.53 -11.13
CA SER A 210 11.81 -1.30 -11.70
C SER A 210 11.75 -1.01 -13.19
N SER A 211 12.15 -1.97 -14.01
CA SER A 211 11.98 -1.99 -15.45
C SER A 211 10.48 -1.98 -15.81
N PHE A 212 9.85 -0.83 -15.66
CA PHE A 212 8.64 -0.51 -16.39
C PHE A 212 9.12 -0.17 -17.79
N SER A 213 9.31 -1.20 -18.62
CA SER A 213 9.61 -1.03 -20.04
C SER A 213 8.47 -0.22 -20.65
N ASP A 214 8.84 0.79 -21.41
CA ASP A 214 7.90 1.65 -22.15
C ASP A 214 7.14 0.85 -23.25
N GLU A 215 7.43 -0.44 -23.42
CA GLU A 215 6.88 -1.34 -24.42
C GLU A 215 5.39 -1.71 -24.25
N GLU A 216 4.79 -1.50 -23.07
CA GLU A 216 3.37 -1.80 -22.85
C GLU A 216 2.40 -0.69 -23.31
N ILE A 217 2.91 0.49 -23.69
CA ILE A 217 2.04 1.64 -24.05
C ILE A 217 1.82 1.74 -25.58
N GLU A 218 2.69 1.14 -26.40
CA GLU A 218 2.60 1.25 -27.87
C GLU A 218 1.69 0.21 -28.54
N ASN A 219 1.25 -0.83 -27.83
CA ASN A 219 0.45 -1.91 -28.42
C ASN A 219 -1.07 -1.75 -28.28
N GLU A 220 -1.57 -0.65 -27.73
CA GLU A 220 -3.03 -0.39 -27.61
C GLU A 220 -3.56 0.74 -28.52
N GLU A 221 -2.76 1.23 -29.47
CA GLU A 221 -3.17 2.26 -30.47
C GLU A 221 -3.33 1.70 -31.91
N GLU A 222 -3.52 0.37 -32.10
CA GLU A 222 -3.98 -0.17 -33.39
C GLU A 222 -5.42 -0.68 -33.35
#